data_bcdff2e36cc9de4f8b4a6c7bc85d50f8
#
_entry.id   bcdff2e36cc9de4f8b4a6c7bc85d50f8
#
_cell.length_a   1.000
_cell.length_b   1.000
_cell.length_c   1.000
_cell.angle_alpha   90.00
_cell.angle_beta   90.00
_cell.angle_gamma   90.00
#
_symmetry.space_group_name_H-M   'P 1'
#
loop_
_entity.id
_entity.type
_entity.pdbx_description
1 polymer ?
#
loop_
_entity_poly.entity_id
_entity_poly.type
_entity_poly.pdbx_seq_one_letter_code
_entity_poly.pdbx_strand_id
1 'polypeptide(L)'
;ELERRFALALQTAAANGLTGVHDMGVSAEQLALFARFADRGQLTLRVDAYADGDGAALDALCRDGLYQHPGGRLKMRGVKLFVDGALGSRGAAMLAPYSDDPHNHGLLMLDEAQHLAAVRKAAGCGVQVASHAIGDRGNRLVLDNHQAVLAEHPGADLRWRVEHAQVVAEADIPRFGQLGVIASMQPTHATSDMGWA
;
A
#
# COMPACT_ATOMS: atom_id res chain seq x y z
N GLU A 1 -20.73 15.52 3.68
CA GLU A 1 -20.35 15.02 2.36
C GLU A 1 -19.56 13.73 2.46
N LEU A 2 -18.49 13.68 3.26
CA LEU A 2 -17.64 12.47 3.43
C LEU A 2 -18.45 11.28 3.97
N GLU A 3 -19.29 11.51 4.97
CA GLU A 3 -20.18 10.48 5.56
C GLU A 3 -21.14 9.88 4.51
N ARG A 4 -21.70 10.71 3.63
CA ARG A 4 -22.57 10.26 2.54
C ARG A 4 -21.82 9.42 1.51
N ARG A 5 -20.61 9.86 1.13
CA ARG A 5 -19.75 9.12 0.18
C ARG A 5 -19.37 7.76 0.74
N PHE A 6 -19.00 7.70 2.02
CA PHE A 6 -18.65 6.45 2.66
C PHE A 6 -19.84 5.48 2.73
N ALA A 7 -21.04 5.97 3.10
CA ALA A 7 -22.25 5.15 3.09
C ALA A 7 -22.55 4.56 1.70
N LEU A 8 -22.42 5.38 0.63
CA LEU A 8 -22.61 4.90 -0.74
C LEU A 8 -21.54 3.87 -1.15
N ALA A 9 -20.29 4.07 -0.76
CA ALA A 9 -19.21 3.11 -1.03
C ALA A 9 -19.49 1.75 -0.38
N LEU A 10 -19.95 1.74 0.88
CA LEU A 10 -20.35 0.53 1.58
C LEU A 10 -21.50 -0.19 0.89
N GLN A 11 -22.52 0.55 0.42
CA GLN A 11 -23.65 -0.02 -0.32
C GLN A 11 -23.19 -0.64 -1.66
N THR A 12 -22.36 0.09 -2.40
CA THR A 12 -21.82 -0.38 -3.69
C THR A 12 -20.97 -1.64 -3.50
N ALA A 13 -20.08 -1.64 -2.51
CA ALA A 13 -19.25 -2.81 -2.21
C ALA A 13 -20.11 -4.04 -1.84
N ALA A 14 -21.09 -3.86 -0.97
CA ALA A 14 -21.99 -4.94 -0.56
C ALA A 14 -22.85 -5.46 -1.74
N ALA A 15 -23.34 -4.56 -2.59
CA ALA A 15 -24.13 -4.93 -3.79
C ALA A 15 -23.30 -5.77 -4.79
N ASN A 16 -21.98 -5.59 -4.82
CA ASN A 16 -21.07 -6.39 -5.62
C ASN A 16 -20.53 -7.64 -4.90
N GLY A 17 -21.09 -8.01 -3.76
CA GLY A 17 -20.74 -9.21 -3.01
C GLY A 17 -19.42 -9.10 -2.23
N LEU A 18 -18.84 -7.91 -2.07
CA LEU A 18 -17.64 -7.74 -1.28
C LEU A 18 -17.97 -7.85 0.20
N THR A 19 -17.19 -8.64 0.92
CA THR A 19 -17.31 -8.85 2.37
C THR A 19 -16.21 -8.19 3.19
N GLY A 20 -15.16 -7.72 2.51
CA GLY A 20 -14.05 -7.00 3.11
C GLY A 20 -13.25 -6.24 2.07
N VAL A 21 -12.63 -5.16 2.49
CA VAL A 21 -11.78 -4.31 1.65
C VAL A 21 -10.52 -3.91 2.41
N HIS A 22 -9.45 -3.67 1.67
CA HIS A 22 -8.30 -2.92 2.15
C HIS A 22 -8.44 -1.48 1.68
N ASP A 23 -8.41 -0.52 2.60
CA ASP A 23 -8.49 0.91 2.27
C ASP A 23 -7.11 1.54 2.43
N MET A 24 -6.51 1.88 1.28
CA MET A 24 -5.13 2.31 1.17
C MET A 24 -5.00 3.83 1.25
N GLY A 25 -4.49 4.35 2.37
CA GLY A 25 -4.30 5.78 2.58
C GLY A 25 -5.43 6.44 3.37
N VAL A 26 -5.64 5.97 4.60
CA VAL A 26 -6.69 6.45 5.51
C VAL A 26 -6.11 7.44 6.52
N SER A 27 -6.65 8.66 6.53
CA SER A 27 -6.31 9.67 7.53
C SER A 27 -6.92 9.36 8.90
N ALA A 28 -6.45 10.03 9.95
CA ALA A 28 -7.04 9.92 11.29
C ALA A 28 -8.53 10.33 11.32
N GLU A 29 -8.91 11.36 10.54
CA GLU A 29 -10.30 11.81 10.42
C GLU A 29 -11.19 10.73 9.76
N GLN A 30 -10.70 10.12 8.68
CA GLN A 30 -11.40 9.03 8.00
C GLN A 30 -11.54 7.80 8.89
N LEU A 31 -10.48 7.44 9.63
CA LEU A 31 -10.54 6.34 10.59
C LEU A 31 -11.62 6.59 11.67
N ALA A 32 -11.67 7.82 12.21
CA ALA A 32 -12.69 8.21 13.17
C ALA A 32 -14.12 8.14 12.57
N LEU A 33 -14.28 8.49 11.28
CA LEU A 33 -15.55 8.30 10.57
C LEU A 33 -15.92 6.82 10.48
N PHE A 34 -14.99 5.95 10.07
CA PHE A 34 -15.23 4.51 9.96
C PHE A 34 -15.60 3.90 11.32
N ALA A 35 -14.95 4.34 12.40
CA ALA A 35 -15.27 3.94 13.75
C ALA A 35 -16.72 4.30 14.14
N ARG A 36 -17.17 5.52 13.84
CA ARG A 36 -18.59 5.91 14.08
C ARG A 36 -19.59 5.05 13.32
N PHE A 37 -19.26 4.62 12.07
CA PHE A 37 -20.10 3.67 11.34
C PHE A 37 -20.11 2.29 11.99
N ALA A 38 -18.96 1.84 12.50
CA ALA A 38 -18.85 0.59 13.22
C ALA A 38 -19.66 0.62 14.53
N ASP A 39 -19.57 1.71 15.32
CA ASP A 39 -20.35 1.93 16.55
C ASP A 39 -21.86 1.86 16.32
N ARG A 40 -22.31 2.41 15.18
CA ARG A 40 -23.75 2.40 14.80
C ARG A 40 -24.21 1.09 14.16
N GLY A 41 -23.33 0.10 14.00
CA GLY A 41 -23.62 -1.14 13.27
C GLY A 41 -23.82 -0.95 11.75
N GLN A 42 -23.39 0.18 11.21
CA GLN A 42 -23.55 0.55 9.80
C GLN A 42 -22.36 0.14 8.92
N LEU A 43 -21.27 -0.35 9.51
CA LEU A 43 -20.14 -0.90 8.77
C LEU A 43 -20.47 -2.32 8.29
N THR A 44 -20.97 -2.43 7.06
CA THR A 44 -21.52 -3.67 6.49
C THR A 44 -20.46 -4.70 6.08
N LEU A 45 -19.21 -4.28 5.89
CA LEU A 45 -18.08 -5.14 5.52
C LEU A 45 -16.89 -4.93 6.46
N ARG A 46 -15.91 -5.82 6.37
CA ARG A 46 -14.63 -5.65 7.06
C ARG A 46 -13.79 -4.61 6.34
N VAL A 47 -13.20 -3.68 7.10
CA VAL A 47 -12.27 -2.68 6.58
C VAL A 47 -10.91 -2.87 7.25
N ASP A 48 -9.92 -3.23 6.47
CA ASP A 48 -8.51 -3.19 6.83
C ASP A 48 -7.93 -1.87 6.30
N ALA A 49 -7.85 -0.86 7.16
CA ALA A 49 -7.35 0.46 6.82
C ALA A 49 -5.81 0.51 6.92
N TYR A 50 -5.20 1.27 6.02
CA TYR A 50 -3.77 1.58 6.02
C TYR A 50 -3.58 3.08 6.20
N ALA A 51 -2.74 3.48 7.15
CA ALA A 51 -2.42 4.88 7.41
C ALA A 51 -1.88 5.56 6.15
N ASP A 52 -2.25 6.81 5.92
CA ASP A 52 -1.82 7.59 4.75
C ASP A 52 -0.41 8.15 4.98
N GLY A 53 0.58 7.50 4.38
CA GLY A 53 1.97 7.93 4.40
C GLY A 53 2.63 7.93 5.79
N ASP A 54 3.84 8.48 5.85
CA ASP A 54 4.58 8.74 7.09
C ASP A 54 4.09 10.04 7.73
N GLY A 55 2.92 9.96 8.36
CA GLY A 55 2.25 11.11 8.98
C GLY A 55 1.55 10.76 10.28
N ALA A 56 0.66 11.63 10.70
CA ALA A 56 -0.01 11.56 12.01
C ALA A 56 -0.72 10.23 12.29
N ALA A 57 -1.24 9.55 11.26
CA ALA A 57 -1.89 8.26 11.43
C ALA A 57 -0.88 7.15 11.75
N LEU A 58 0.29 7.13 11.09
CA LEU A 58 1.39 6.22 11.42
C LEU A 58 1.97 6.54 12.81
N ASP A 59 2.15 7.84 13.13
CA ASP A 59 2.61 8.26 14.46
C ASP A 59 1.68 7.75 15.57
N ALA A 60 0.37 7.80 15.34
CA ALA A 60 -0.62 7.26 16.28
C ALA A 60 -0.48 5.75 16.44
N LEU A 61 -0.31 4.99 15.34
CA LEU A 61 -0.09 3.54 15.41
C LEU A 61 1.20 3.20 16.17
N CYS A 62 2.26 3.97 16.01
CA CYS A 62 3.52 3.76 16.73
C CYS A 62 3.42 4.12 18.21
N ARG A 63 2.64 5.11 18.58
CA ARG A 63 2.47 5.57 19.97
C ARG A 63 1.45 4.73 20.73
N ASP A 64 0.30 4.46 20.13
CA ASP A 64 -0.88 3.91 20.79
C ASP A 64 -1.07 2.40 20.51
N GLY A 65 -0.30 1.85 19.56
CA GLY A 65 -0.40 0.48 19.08
C GLY A 65 -1.36 0.31 17.90
N LEU A 66 -1.41 -0.91 17.37
CA LEU A 66 -2.25 -1.24 16.23
C LEU A 66 -3.73 -1.09 16.58
N TYR A 67 -4.48 -0.40 15.73
CA TYR A 67 -5.89 -0.13 15.99
C TYR A 67 -6.78 -1.31 15.59
N GLN A 68 -7.69 -1.68 16.49
CA GLN A 68 -8.78 -2.61 16.21
C GLN A 68 -10.04 -2.15 16.93
N HIS A 69 -11.12 -1.94 16.17
CA HIS A 69 -12.42 -1.61 16.72
C HIS A 69 -13.04 -2.81 17.45
N PRO A 70 -13.66 -2.63 18.62
CA PRO A 70 -14.26 -3.74 19.40
C PRO A 70 -15.26 -4.59 18.62
N GLY A 71 -15.99 -4.00 17.66
CA GLY A 71 -16.91 -4.72 16.77
C GLY A 71 -16.24 -5.63 15.75
N GLY A 72 -14.90 -5.69 15.67
CA GLY A 72 -14.13 -6.63 14.87
C GLY A 72 -14.11 -6.37 13.36
N ARG A 73 -14.88 -5.40 12.87
CA ARG A 73 -15.00 -5.11 11.42
C ARG A 73 -14.08 -4.01 10.91
N LEU A 74 -13.42 -3.26 11.79
CA LEU A 74 -12.50 -2.20 11.43
C LEU A 74 -11.18 -2.40 12.14
N LYS A 75 -10.10 -2.33 11.39
CA LYS A 75 -8.74 -2.31 11.94
C LYS A 75 -7.84 -1.44 11.08
N MET A 76 -6.79 -0.87 11.69
CA MET A 76 -5.70 -0.21 11.01
C MET A 76 -4.39 -0.78 11.56
N ARG A 77 -3.68 -1.53 10.73
CA ARG A 77 -2.45 -2.26 11.12
C ARG A 77 -1.31 -2.05 10.13
N GLY A 78 -1.53 -1.22 9.14
CA GLY A 78 -0.58 -0.95 8.08
C GLY A 78 -0.45 0.53 7.76
N VAL A 79 0.60 0.83 6.98
CA VAL A 79 0.84 2.13 6.37
C VAL A 79 0.94 1.96 4.86
N LYS A 80 0.36 2.91 4.11
CA LYS A 80 0.46 3.01 2.65
C LYS A 80 1.52 4.03 2.30
N LEU A 81 2.50 3.62 1.51
CA LEU A 81 3.54 4.48 0.94
C LEU A 81 3.40 4.51 -0.58
N PHE A 82 3.74 5.63 -1.21
CA PHE A 82 3.72 5.80 -2.66
C PHE A 82 5.14 6.05 -3.14
N VAL A 83 5.72 5.09 -3.87
CA VAL A 83 7.11 5.20 -4.34
C VAL A 83 7.20 5.82 -5.73
N ASP A 84 6.25 5.50 -6.61
CA ASP A 84 6.21 6.03 -7.97
C ASP A 84 4.78 6.32 -8.45
N GLY A 85 4.63 6.69 -9.72
CA GLY A 85 3.36 6.96 -10.35
C GLY A 85 2.82 5.78 -11.16
N ALA A 86 1.83 6.05 -12.03
CA ALA A 86 1.16 5.06 -12.85
C ALA A 86 1.82 4.89 -14.23
N LEU A 87 1.70 3.68 -14.82
CA LEU A 87 2.26 3.36 -16.13
C LEU A 87 1.66 4.21 -17.25
N GLY A 88 0.33 4.26 -17.34
CA GLY A 88 -0.37 4.97 -18.42
C GLY A 88 -0.16 6.50 -18.43
N SER A 89 0.25 7.10 -17.32
CA SER A 89 0.66 8.51 -17.25
C SER A 89 2.16 8.72 -17.45
N ARG A 90 2.93 7.66 -17.74
CA ARG A 90 4.40 7.63 -17.76
C ARG A 90 5.06 8.13 -16.47
N GLY A 91 4.37 7.95 -15.35
CA GLY A 91 4.86 8.30 -14.00
C GLY A 91 5.51 7.12 -13.26
N ALA A 92 5.31 5.88 -13.71
CA ALA A 92 5.97 4.72 -13.13
C ALA A 92 7.50 4.81 -13.29
N ALA A 93 8.24 4.59 -12.21
CA ALA A 93 9.71 4.72 -12.24
C ALA A 93 10.35 3.51 -12.90
N MET A 94 10.97 3.73 -14.07
CA MET A 94 11.54 2.70 -14.94
C MET A 94 13.07 2.70 -14.90
N LEU A 95 13.68 1.52 -15.02
CA LEU A 95 15.14 1.34 -15.17
C LEU A 95 15.61 1.83 -16.53
N ALA A 96 14.88 1.51 -17.60
CA ALA A 96 15.07 2.04 -18.93
C ALA A 96 14.05 3.17 -19.20
N PRO A 97 14.32 4.06 -20.18
CA PRO A 97 13.31 5.05 -20.56
C PRO A 97 12.08 4.37 -21.18
N TYR A 98 10.95 5.06 -21.17
CA TYR A 98 9.76 4.61 -21.89
C TYR A 98 10.05 4.46 -23.39
N SER A 99 9.51 3.42 -24.02
CA SER A 99 9.75 3.12 -25.44
C SER A 99 9.25 4.22 -26.38
N ASP A 100 8.22 4.93 -25.97
CA ASP A 100 7.59 6.03 -26.71
C ASP A 100 8.00 7.44 -26.19
N ASP A 101 8.85 7.50 -25.16
CA ASP A 101 9.40 8.74 -24.60
C ASP A 101 10.82 8.52 -24.06
N PRO A 102 11.84 8.57 -24.96
CA PRO A 102 13.22 8.15 -24.66
C PRO A 102 13.96 9.03 -23.65
N HIS A 103 13.37 10.11 -23.18
CA HIS A 103 13.93 10.99 -22.14
C HIS A 103 13.22 10.85 -20.81
N ASN A 104 12.21 10.02 -20.73
CA ASN A 104 11.38 9.86 -19.55
C ASN A 104 11.59 8.49 -18.90
N HIS A 105 11.98 8.47 -17.64
CA HIS A 105 12.12 7.30 -16.80
C HIS A 105 11.05 7.24 -15.69
N GLY A 106 9.96 8.03 -15.81
CA GLY A 106 9.01 8.21 -14.74
C GLY A 106 9.58 9.04 -13.58
N LEU A 107 8.93 8.96 -12.44
CA LEU A 107 9.30 9.73 -11.25
C LEU A 107 9.26 8.87 -9.99
N LEU A 108 10.12 9.18 -9.03
CA LEU A 108 10.02 8.70 -7.67
C LEU A 108 9.31 9.79 -6.84
N MET A 109 8.22 9.40 -6.18
CA MET A 109 7.47 10.24 -5.23
C MET A 109 8.14 10.24 -3.85
N LEU A 110 8.73 9.11 -3.48
CA LEU A 110 9.63 8.96 -2.35
C LEU A 110 11.00 8.51 -2.88
N ASP A 111 12.06 9.19 -2.47
CA ASP A 111 13.40 8.72 -2.73
C ASP A 111 13.76 7.52 -1.82
N GLU A 112 14.91 6.90 -2.08
CA GLU A 112 15.36 5.73 -1.35
C GLU A 112 15.46 5.99 0.17
N ALA A 113 16.02 7.13 0.57
CA ALA A 113 16.23 7.47 1.97
C ALA A 113 14.90 7.73 2.71
N GLN A 114 13.99 8.45 2.06
CA GLN A 114 12.65 8.75 2.59
C GLN A 114 11.85 7.45 2.77
N HIS A 115 11.82 6.59 1.75
CA HIS A 115 11.14 5.31 1.84
C HIS A 115 11.77 4.41 2.91
N LEU A 116 13.10 4.31 2.97
CA LEU A 116 13.81 3.52 3.97
C LEU A 116 13.50 3.98 5.41
N ALA A 117 13.47 5.29 5.63
CA ALA A 117 13.15 5.87 6.96
C ALA A 117 11.71 5.50 7.39
N ALA A 118 10.74 5.64 6.48
CA ALA A 118 9.34 5.29 6.75
C ALA A 118 9.15 3.79 7.03
N VAL A 119 9.85 2.93 6.27
CA VAL A 119 9.82 1.47 6.45
C VAL A 119 10.43 1.08 7.80
N ARG A 120 11.59 1.65 8.20
CA ARG A 120 12.20 1.40 9.51
C ARG A 120 11.29 1.83 10.67
N LYS A 121 10.67 3.00 10.55
CA LYS A 121 9.73 3.50 11.54
C LYS A 121 8.55 2.52 11.70
N ALA A 122 7.95 2.08 10.59
CA ALA A 122 6.85 1.12 10.60
C ALA A 122 7.28 -0.23 11.21
N ALA A 123 8.47 -0.74 10.86
CA ALA A 123 9.01 -1.97 11.41
C ALA A 123 9.17 -1.90 12.93
N GLY A 124 9.73 -0.81 13.45
CA GLY A 124 9.91 -0.58 14.89
C GLY A 124 8.61 -0.57 15.69
N CYS A 125 7.48 -0.33 15.01
CA CYS A 125 6.14 -0.30 15.62
C CYS A 125 5.32 -1.57 15.32
N GLY A 126 5.87 -2.53 14.58
CA GLY A 126 5.13 -3.73 14.13
C GLY A 126 4.02 -3.43 13.11
N VAL A 127 4.13 -2.31 12.40
CA VAL A 127 3.15 -1.87 11.38
C VAL A 127 3.50 -2.51 10.03
N GLN A 128 2.50 -3.09 9.38
CA GLN A 128 2.64 -3.63 8.02
C GLN A 128 2.86 -2.50 7.02
N VAL A 129 3.84 -2.64 6.12
CA VAL A 129 4.06 -1.69 5.04
C VAL A 129 3.43 -2.19 3.74
N ALA A 130 2.68 -1.32 3.07
CA ALA A 130 2.15 -1.50 1.73
C ALA A 130 2.68 -0.38 0.83
N SER A 131 3.72 -0.67 0.06
CA SER A 131 4.35 0.29 -0.84
C SER A 131 3.78 0.16 -2.25
N HIS A 132 3.23 1.26 -2.79
CA HIS A 132 2.90 1.34 -4.21
C HIS A 132 4.19 1.36 -5.01
N ALA A 133 4.36 0.43 -5.94
CA ALA A 133 5.41 0.45 -6.94
C ALA A 133 4.90 -0.23 -8.23
N ILE A 134 4.88 0.54 -9.31
CA ILE A 134 4.43 0.09 -10.63
C ILE A 134 5.61 -0.18 -11.55
N GLY A 135 6.57 0.73 -11.66
CA GLY A 135 7.76 0.57 -12.48
C GLY A 135 8.80 -0.37 -11.88
N ASP A 136 9.64 -0.95 -12.73
CA ASP A 136 10.68 -1.90 -12.31
C ASP A 136 11.76 -1.25 -11.42
N ARG A 137 12.09 0.03 -11.63
CA ARG A 137 12.95 0.81 -10.73
C ARG A 137 12.28 1.05 -9.37
N GLY A 138 10.97 1.38 -9.36
CA GLY A 138 10.19 1.55 -8.14
C GLY A 138 10.12 0.25 -7.33
N ASN A 139 9.83 -0.88 -7.99
CA ASN A 139 9.80 -2.20 -7.37
C ASN A 139 11.16 -2.59 -6.78
N ARG A 140 12.25 -2.34 -7.52
CA ARG A 140 13.62 -2.60 -7.03
C ARG A 140 13.93 -1.80 -5.77
N LEU A 141 13.66 -0.50 -5.77
CA LEU A 141 13.86 0.37 -4.61
C LEU A 141 13.12 -0.15 -3.38
N VAL A 142 11.85 -0.55 -3.55
CA VAL A 142 11.06 -1.12 -2.45
C VAL A 142 11.69 -2.41 -1.93
N LEU A 143 12.06 -3.33 -2.81
CA LEU A 143 12.66 -4.61 -2.42
C LEU A 143 14.02 -4.43 -1.74
N ASP A 144 14.84 -3.49 -2.20
CA ASP A 144 16.15 -3.18 -1.59
C ASP A 144 15.96 -2.67 -0.15
N ASN A 145 15.05 -1.71 0.04
CA ASN A 145 14.74 -1.16 1.36
C ASN A 145 14.07 -2.18 2.28
N HIS A 146 13.15 -2.99 1.76
CA HIS A 146 12.55 -4.09 2.52
C HIS A 146 13.61 -5.09 2.97
N GLN A 147 14.52 -5.50 2.06
CA GLN A 147 15.61 -6.42 2.38
C GLN A 147 16.50 -5.88 3.50
N ALA A 148 16.88 -4.59 3.42
CA ALA A 148 17.72 -3.95 4.44
C ALA A 148 17.05 -3.99 5.81
N VAL A 149 15.78 -3.60 5.89
CA VAL A 149 15.07 -3.51 7.19
C VAL A 149 14.67 -4.90 7.71
N LEU A 150 14.27 -5.84 6.85
CA LEU A 150 13.97 -7.22 7.27
C LEU A 150 15.20 -7.91 7.89
N ALA A 151 16.41 -7.59 7.42
CA ALA A 151 17.65 -8.08 8.02
C ALA A 151 17.89 -7.54 9.44
N GLU A 152 17.34 -6.37 9.76
CA GLU A 152 17.37 -5.76 11.10
C GLU A 152 16.33 -6.43 12.05
N HIS A 153 15.34 -7.17 11.52
CA HIS A 153 14.25 -7.80 12.27
C HIS A 153 14.12 -9.31 11.99
N PRO A 154 15.13 -10.12 12.27
CA PRO A 154 15.14 -11.54 11.93
C PRO A 154 13.99 -12.29 12.61
N GLY A 155 13.26 -13.07 11.82
CA GLY A 155 12.12 -13.89 12.29
C GLY A 155 10.80 -13.15 12.48
N ALA A 156 10.73 -11.84 12.20
CA ALA A 156 9.48 -11.11 12.24
C ALA A 156 8.60 -11.42 11.03
N ASP A 157 7.34 -11.78 11.27
CA ASP A 157 6.30 -11.95 10.22
C ASP A 157 5.60 -10.61 9.96
N LEU A 158 6.26 -9.73 9.22
CA LEU A 158 5.77 -8.39 8.94
C LEU A 158 4.79 -8.34 7.75
N ARG A 159 4.75 -9.37 6.91
CA ARG A 159 3.85 -9.52 5.75
C ARG A 159 3.76 -8.27 4.87
N TRP A 160 4.90 -7.63 4.66
CA TRP A 160 4.95 -6.42 3.86
C TRP A 160 4.53 -6.68 2.41
N ARG A 161 4.00 -5.63 1.77
CA ARG A 161 3.36 -5.74 0.47
C ARG A 161 3.94 -4.71 -0.50
N VAL A 162 4.03 -5.12 -1.75
CA VAL A 162 4.14 -4.19 -2.88
C VAL A 162 2.79 -4.18 -3.58
N GLU A 163 2.13 -3.03 -3.56
CA GLU A 163 0.88 -2.83 -4.27
C GLU A 163 1.18 -2.60 -5.75
N HIS A 164 0.43 -3.25 -6.58
CA HIS A 164 0.55 -3.34 -8.03
C HIS A 164 1.65 -4.30 -8.48
N ALA A 165 2.93 -4.09 -8.16
CA ALA A 165 4.05 -4.92 -8.63
C ALA A 165 3.88 -5.23 -10.15
N GLN A 166 3.58 -4.17 -10.94
CA GLN A 166 3.04 -4.32 -12.29
C GLN A 166 4.13 -4.59 -13.32
N VAL A 167 5.18 -3.80 -13.34
CA VAL A 167 6.38 -4.01 -14.16
C VAL A 167 7.52 -4.34 -13.20
N VAL A 168 7.99 -5.59 -13.26
CA VAL A 168 9.04 -6.09 -12.36
C VAL A 168 10.17 -6.65 -13.22
N ALA A 169 11.40 -6.19 -12.98
CA ALA A 169 12.56 -6.75 -13.65
C ALA A 169 12.71 -8.24 -13.31
N GLU A 170 13.05 -9.06 -14.29
CA GLU A 170 13.14 -10.51 -14.14
C GLU A 170 14.02 -10.94 -12.94
N ALA A 171 15.13 -10.23 -12.73
CA ALA A 171 16.04 -10.48 -11.61
C ALA A 171 15.42 -10.20 -10.22
N ASP A 172 14.37 -9.38 -10.16
CA ASP A 172 13.70 -9.02 -8.90
C ASP A 172 12.51 -9.92 -8.55
N ILE A 173 11.96 -10.66 -9.53
CA ILE A 173 10.81 -11.55 -9.33
C ILE A 173 11.06 -12.56 -8.18
N PRO A 174 12.18 -13.30 -8.13
CA PRO A 174 12.40 -14.29 -7.06
C PRO A 174 12.57 -13.64 -5.68
N ARG A 175 12.94 -12.37 -5.61
CA ARG A 175 13.14 -11.65 -4.34
C ARG A 175 11.86 -11.51 -3.51
N PHE A 176 10.69 -11.44 -4.15
CA PHE A 176 9.41 -11.43 -3.43
C PHE A 176 9.29 -12.66 -2.53
N GLY A 177 9.52 -13.85 -3.08
CA GLY A 177 9.49 -15.10 -2.31
C GLY A 177 10.61 -15.21 -1.29
N GLN A 178 11.83 -14.81 -1.64
CA GLN A 178 12.99 -14.85 -0.74
C GLN A 178 12.83 -13.95 0.48
N LEU A 179 12.21 -12.78 0.31
CA LEU A 179 11.98 -11.80 1.37
C LEU A 179 10.63 -11.99 2.09
N GLY A 180 9.77 -12.90 1.61
CA GLY A 180 8.41 -13.04 2.14
C GLY A 180 7.52 -11.83 1.88
N VAL A 181 7.82 -11.05 0.82
CA VAL A 181 7.05 -9.86 0.42
C VAL A 181 5.88 -10.27 -0.46
N ILE A 182 4.70 -9.76 -0.18
CA ILE A 182 3.47 -10.05 -0.90
C ILE A 182 3.38 -9.14 -2.14
N ALA A 183 3.32 -9.73 -3.33
CA ALA A 183 2.94 -9.02 -4.55
C ALA A 183 1.39 -8.89 -4.59
N SER A 184 0.89 -7.69 -4.32
CA SER A 184 -0.56 -7.40 -4.29
C SER A 184 -1.01 -6.87 -5.64
N MET A 185 -1.23 -7.77 -6.57
CA MET A 185 -1.41 -7.50 -8.00
C MET A 185 -2.88 -7.38 -8.39
N GLN A 186 -3.13 -6.60 -9.47
CA GLN A 186 -4.40 -6.59 -10.19
C GLN A 186 -4.21 -7.35 -11.51
N PRO A 187 -4.80 -8.55 -11.68
CA PRO A 187 -4.64 -9.33 -12.90
C PRO A 187 -5.08 -8.60 -14.18
N THR A 188 -5.99 -7.64 -14.05
CA THR A 188 -6.46 -6.82 -15.17
C THR A 188 -5.35 -5.98 -15.81
N HIS A 189 -4.29 -5.60 -15.08
CA HIS A 189 -3.15 -4.88 -15.65
C HIS A 189 -2.47 -5.65 -16.78
N ALA A 190 -2.43 -6.98 -16.67
CA ALA A 190 -1.84 -7.83 -17.71
C ALA A 190 -2.61 -7.80 -19.05
N THR A 191 -3.82 -7.28 -19.06
CA THR A 191 -4.66 -7.19 -20.26
C THR A 191 -5.02 -5.75 -20.65
N SER A 192 -5.35 -4.90 -19.68
CA SER A 192 -5.75 -3.52 -19.94
C SER A 192 -4.57 -2.62 -20.32
N ASP A 193 -3.39 -2.91 -19.78
CA ASP A 193 -2.23 -2.02 -19.84
C ASP A 193 -1.17 -2.46 -20.86
N MET A 194 -1.43 -3.55 -21.61
CA MET A 194 -0.52 -4.07 -22.64
C MET A 194 -0.10 -3.05 -23.70
N GLY A 195 -0.92 -2.03 -23.94
CA GLY A 195 -0.61 -0.97 -24.90
C GLY A 195 0.40 0.07 -24.39
N TRP A 196 0.78 0.01 -23.11
CA TRP A 196 1.68 0.97 -22.45
C TRP A 196 2.92 0.32 -21.84
N ALA A 197 2.97 -1.03 -21.83
CA ALA A 197 4.07 -1.81 -21.27
C ALA A 197 5.20 -2.05 -22.29
#